data_b490b19ed91372844428ff0106ef1c9c
#
_entry.id   b490b19ed91372844428ff0106ef1c9c
#
_cell.length_a   1.000
_cell.length_b   1.000
_cell.length_c   1.000
_cell.angle_alpha   90.00
_cell.angle_beta   90.00
_cell.angle_gamma   90.00
#
_symmetry.space_group_name_H-M   'P 1'
#
loop_
_entity.id
_entity.type
_entity.pdbx_description
1 polymer ?
#
loop_
_entity_poly.entity_id
_entity_poly.type
_entity_poly.pdbx_seq_one_letter_code
_entity_poly.pdbx_strand_id
1 'polypeptide(L)'
;MKSGKLLIVFFLATSFYATAQNRNSVWCFGDSAGIDFSNINNPVPYYSAMRGRGSCVNIANNFGGGALFYANSYSLLFKTLVWGANNDTMQNGDFLGDGLYNEQQIIPFPDGQNKYYLFYTGARGFVDGLYYAIVDMNLNGGFGEVTITNQQINTNRIADCMQAVKHGNGRDWWLITKTSNATLTSVNRFVIYLITPQGISQPSYYDFGNAYDLDFQKLIFNNTYTKLMNVNIGGYMCEFDFDRCSGVISNPHVIYPEI
;
A
#
# COMPACT_ATOMS: atom_id res chain seq x y z
N MET A 1 60.82 24.14 -27.09
CA MET A 1 60.20 22.86 -26.64
C MET A 1 59.24 23.19 -25.51
N LYS A 2 57.91 23.14 -25.76
CA LYS A 2 56.88 23.34 -24.73
C LYS A 2 56.45 21.98 -24.17
N SER A 3 56.74 21.75 -22.91
CA SER A 3 56.35 20.57 -22.15
C SER A 3 54.84 20.64 -21.86
N GLY A 4 54.05 19.80 -22.54
CA GLY A 4 52.64 19.63 -22.21
C GLY A 4 52.50 18.74 -20.98
N LYS A 5 51.92 19.24 -19.90
CA LYS A 5 51.51 18.44 -18.73
C LYS A 5 50.20 17.72 -19.05
N LEU A 6 50.26 16.40 -19.15
CA LEU A 6 49.09 15.54 -19.29
C LEU A 6 48.42 15.44 -17.91
N LEU A 7 47.22 16.01 -17.77
CA LEU A 7 46.38 15.91 -16.57
C LEU A 7 45.55 14.64 -16.66
N ILE A 8 45.91 13.58 -15.95
CA ILE A 8 45.10 12.35 -15.84
C ILE A 8 44.08 12.61 -14.73
N VAL A 9 42.81 12.77 -15.15
CA VAL A 9 41.65 12.82 -14.21
C VAL A 9 41.27 11.39 -13.91
N PHE A 10 41.54 10.92 -12.70
CA PHE A 10 41.05 9.64 -12.18
C PHE A 10 39.58 9.80 -11.82
N PHE A 11 38.66 9.30 -12.62
CA PHE A 11 37.27 9.12 -12.23
C PHE A 11 37.22 7.92 -11.27
N LEU A 12 37.11 8.17 -9.98
CA LEU A 12 36.71 7.17 -9.01
C LEU A 12 35.22 6.89 -9.25
N ALA A 13 34.91 5.84 -10.00
CA ALA A 13 33.58 5.26 -10.05
C ALA A 13 33.29 4.59 -8.68
N THR A 14 32.74 5.34 -7.74
CA THR A 14 32.13 4.76 -6.57
C THR A 14 30.86 4.04 -7.03
N SER A 15 30.93 2.73 -7.19
CA SER A 15 29.77 1.89 -7.37
C SER A 15 28.93 2.00 -6.09
N PHE A 16 27.88 2.82 -6.13
CA PHE A 16 26.83 2.74 -5.15
C PHE A 16 26.11 1.39 -5.37
N TYR A 17 26.36 0.45 -4.50
CA TYR A 17 25.49 -0.72 -4.38
C TYR A 17 24.13 -0.22 -3.90
N ALA A 18 23.22 0.03 -4.82
CA ALA A 18 21.81 0.17 -4.48
C ALA A 18 21.32 -1.21 -4.02
N THR A 19 21.37 -1.47 -2.73
CA THR A 19 20.67 -2.60 -2.17
C THR A 19 19.18 -2.36 -2.43
N ALA A 20 18.57 -3.16 -3.28
CA ALA A 20 17.14 -3.14 -3.47
C ALA A 20 16.49 -3.30 -2.09
N GLN A 21 15.67 -2.33 -1.69
CA GLN A 21 14.97 -2.41 -0.41
C GLN A 21 14.01 -3.58 -0.46
N ASN A 22 14.31 -4.66 0.24
CA ASN A 22 13.55 -5.90 0.23
C ASN A 22 12.34 -5.82 1.19
N ARG A 23 11.51 -4.78 1.01
CA ARG A 23 10.39 -4.47 1.90
C ARG A 23 9.25 -5.49 1.86
N ASN A 24 9.25 -6.39 0.88
CA ASN A 24 8.25 -7.43 0.67
C ASN A 24 8.78 -8.84 1.00
N SER A 25 9.92 -8.96 1.65
CA SER A 25 10.53 -10.26 1.95
C SER A 25 9.82 -11.05 3.05
N VAL A 26 8.96 -10.42 3.82
CA VAL A 26 8.17 -11.10 4.86
C VAL A 26 6.70 -10.89 4.56
N TRP A 27 5.92 -11.95 4.66
CA TRP A 27 4.48 -11.92 4.55
C TRP A 27 3.86 -12.36 5.87
N CYS A 28 2.99 -11.52 6.45
CA CYS A 28 2.19 -11.84 7.63
C CYS A 28 0.72 -11.94 7.21
N PHE A 29 0.03 -12.98 7.65
CA PHE A 29 -1.37 -13.22 7.28
C PHE A 29 -2.09 -14.10 8.29
N GLY A 30 -3.42 -14.09 8.22
CA GLY A 30 -4.29 -14.96 9.03
C GLY A 30 -4.10 -14.82 10.54
N ASP A 31 -4.17 -15.92 11.25
CA ASP A 31 -3.96 -16.00 12.68
C ASP A 31 -2.53 -16.46 12.98
N SER A 32 -1.66 -15.51 13.31
CA SER A 32 -0.26 -15.71 13.73
C SER A 32 0.66 -16.33 12.66
N ALA A 33 0.24 -16.42 11.42
CA ALA A 33 1.03 -17.03 10.35
C ALA A 33 1.85 -16.00 9.57
N GLY A 34 2.93 -16.47 8.96
CA GLY A 34 3.75 -15.71 8.04
C GLY A 34 4.81 -16.57 7.37
N ILE A 35 5.46 -15.99 6.39
CA ILE A 35 6.57 -16.59 5.64
C ILE A 35 7.64 -15.52 5.46
N ASP A 36 8.88 -15.87 5.73
CA ASP A 36 10.06 -15.06 5.44
C ASP A 36 10.74 -15.56 4.16
N PHE A 37 10.76 -14.72 3.15
CA PHE A 37 11.38 -14.89 1.85
C PHE A 37 12.73 -14.16 1.74
N SER A 38 13.36 -13.76 2.84
CA SER A 38 14.67 -13.10 2.79
C SER A 38 15.71 -13.94 2.04
N ASN A 39 15.54 -15.26 2.09
CA ASN A 39 16.17 -16.20 1.16
C ASN A 39 15.09 -16.83 0.28
N ILE A 40 14.92 -16.33 -0.93
CA ILE A 40 13.89 -16.78 -1.86
C ILE A 40 14.00 -18.27 -2.23
N ASN A 41 15.19 -18.82 -2.18
CA ASN A 41 15.43 -20.26 -2.47
C ASN A 41 15.15 -21.18 -1.28
N ASN A 42 14.97 -20.62 -0.09
CA ASN A 42 14.66 -21.36 1.13
C ASN A 42 13.78 -20.52 2.06
N PRO A 43 12.51 -20.29 1.71
CA PRO A 43 11.57 -19.59 2.57
C PRO A 43 11.37 -20.35 3.89
N VAL A 44 11.24 -19.60 4.97
CA VAL A 44 11.03 -20.19 6.30
C VAL A 44 9.73 -19.66 6.92
N PRO A 45 9.06 -20.46 7.78
CA PRO A 45 7.92 -19.99 8.54
C PRO A 45 8.27 -18.77 9.39
N TYR A 46 7.36 -17.80 9.45
CA TYR A 46 7.47 -16.62 10.27
C TYR A 46 6.26 -16.55 11.22
N TYR A 47 6.50 -16.20 12.46
CA TYR A 47 5.44 -16.02 13.45
C TYR A 47 5.11 -14.54 13.60
N SER A 48 3.83 -14.18 13.53
CA SER A 48 3.31 -12.84 13.81
C SER A 48 2.26 -12.88 14.92
N ALA A 49 2.01 -11.74 15.58
CA ALA A 49 0.89 -11.61 16.51
C ALA A 49 -0.42 -11.25 15.78
N MET A 50 -0.41 -11.23 14.46
CA MET A 50 -1.57 -10.90 13.65
C MET A 50 -2.75 -11.81 13.99
N ARG A 51 -3.93 -11.23 14.14
CA ARG A 51 -5.18 -11.95 14.36
C ARG A 51 -6.23 -11.36 13.43
N GLY A 52 -6.29 -11.87 12.22
CA GLY A 52 -7.13 -11.25 11.22
C GLY A 52 -7.84 -12.25 10.32
N ARG A 53 -9.10 -11.97 10.04
CA ARG A 53 -9.90 -12.67 9.03
C ARG A 53 -10.24 -11.76 7.85
N GLY A 54 -9.64 -10.58 7.81
CA GLY A 54 -9.82 -9.59 6.76
C GLY A 54 -8.51 -9.25 6.07
N SER A 55 -8.42 -8.05 5.58
CA SER A 55 -7.20 -7.53 4.95
C SER A 55 -6.06 -7.43 5.97
N CYS A 56 -4.86 -7.65 5.47
CA CYS A 56 -3.64 -7.52 6.22
C CYS A 56 -2.57 -6.88 5.35
N VAL A 57 -1.69 -6.13 5.98
CA VAL A 57 -0.57 -5.49 5.32
C VAL A 57 0.65 -5.54 6.22
N ASN A 58 1.81 -5.73 5.65
CA ASN A 58 3.07 -5.67 6.39
C ASN A 58 4.17 -5.05 5.55
N ILE A 59 5.22 -4.63 6.21
CA ILE A 59 6.45 -4.18 5.60
C ILE A 59 7.63 -4.87 6.28
N ALA A 60 8.54 -5.44 5.49
CA ALA A 60 9.72 -6.11 6.00
C ALA A 60 10.80 -5.11 6.43
N ASN A 61 11.64 -5.53 7.35
CA ASN A 61 12.85 -4.79 7.72
C ASN A 61 13.84 -4.80 6.55
N ASN A 62 14.37 -3.62 6.19
CA ASN A 62 15.35 -3.49 5.09
C ASN A 62 16.67 -4.21 5.32
N PHE A 63 17.00 -4.49 6.57
CA PHE A 63 18.27 -5.13 6.97
C PHE A 63 18.17 -6.63 7.13
N GLY A 64 17.03 -7.23 6.73
CA GLY A 64 16.75 -8.67 6.88
C GLY A 64 16.19 -9.03 8.27
N GLY A 65 15.50 -10.18 8.33
CA GLY A 65 15.05 -10.76 9.60
C GLY A 65 13.72 -10.22 10.13
N GLY A 66 12.63 -10.49 9.45
CA GLY A 66 11.28 -10.28 9.96
C GLY A 66 10.58 -9.01 9.48
N ALA A 67 9.36 -8.81 9.96
CA ALA A 67 8.58 -7.62 9.67
C ALA A 67 9.12 -6.42 10.45
N LEU A 68 9.11 -5.25 9.81
CA LEU A 68 9.35 -3.98 10.49
C LEU A 68 8.14 -3.61 11.35
N PHE A 69 6.96 -3.65 10.75
CA PHE A 69 5.67 -3.60 11.40
C PHE A 69 4.59 -4.17 10.45
N TYR A 70 3.42 -4.42 10.99
CA TYR A 70 2.30 -4.96 10.24
C TYR A 70 0.98 -4.53 10.86
N ALA A 71 -0.08 -4.56 10.05
CA ALA A 71 -1.42 -4.19 10.48
C ALA A 71 -2.46 -5.10 9.83
N ASN A 72 -3.59 -5.25 10.49
CA ASN A 72 -4.75 -5.91 9.90
C ASN A 72 -6.06 -5.43 10.50
N SER A 73 -7.15 -5.67 9.79
CA SER A 73 -8.48 -5.55 10.36
C SER A 73 -8.75 -6.67 11.34
N TYR A 74 -9.07 -6.31 12.58
CA TYR A 74 -9.36 -7.28 13.63
C TYR A 74 -10.86 -7.50 13.77
N SER A 75 -11.29 -8.68 13.37
CA SER A 75 -12.71 -9.00 13.19
C SER A 75 -13.59 -8.94 14.46
N LEU A 76 -13.03 -9.20 15.65
CA LEU A 76 -13.81 -9.28 16.88
C LEU A 76 -14.16 -7.91 17.48
N LEU A 77 -13.37 -6.89 17.18
CA LEU A 77 -13.54 -5.55 17.73
C LEU A 77 -13.80 -4.47 16.66
N PHE A 78 -13.89 -4.87 15.38
CA PHE A 78 -14.12 -3.96 14.24
C PHE A 78 -13.14 -2.78 14.22
N LYS A 79 -11.86 -3.08 14.40
CA LYS A 79 -10.79 -2.08 14.40
C LYS A 79 -9.51 -2.63 13.79
N THR A 80 -8.73 -1.74 13.20
CA THR A 80 -7.36 -2.03 12.78
C THR A 80 -6.44 -1.98 13.99
N LEU A 81 -5.58 -2.98 14.08
CA LEU A 81 -4.46 -3.02 15.02
C LEU A 81 -3.14 -2.96 14.25
N VAL A 82 -2.16 -2.28 14.84
CA VAL A 82 -0.80 -2.20 14.32
C VAL A 82 0.14 -2.85 15.33
N TRP A 83 1.02 -3.75 14.87
CA TRP A 83 2.03 -4.42 15.68
C TRP A 83 3.43 -4.06 15.21
N GLY A 84 4.31 -3.88 16.16
CA GLY A 84 5.74 -3.72 15.91
C GLY A 84 6.47 -5.04 15.63
N ALA A 85 7.76 -4.96 15.34
CA ALA A 85 8.63 -6.10 15.08
C ALA A 85 8.73 -7.09 16.27
N ASN A 86 8.46 -6.60 17.49
CA ASN A 86 8.44 -7.39 18.72
C ASN A 86 7.14 -8.19 18.93
N ASN A 87 6.19 -8.09 17.98
CA ASN A 87 4.85 -8.67 18.06
C ASN A 87 3.93 -8.06 19.13
N ASP A 88 4.33 -6.97 19.77
CA ASP A 88 3.46 -6.22 20.66
C ASP A 88 2.63 -5.20 19.87
N THR A 89 1.44 -4.86 20.37
CA THR A 89 0.66 -3.75 19.80
C THR A 89 1.50 -2.48 19.87
N MET A 90 1.66 -1.82 18.73
CA MET A 90 2.41 -0.58 18.64
C MET A 90 1.75 0.51 19.49
N GLN A 91 2.53 1.37 20.11
CA GLN A 91 2.02 2.50 20.88
C GLN A 91 1.06 3.33 20.03
N ASN A 92 -0.14 3.61 20.54
CA ASN A 92 -1.25 4.27 19.83
C ASN A 92 -1.74 3.52 18.56
N GLY A 93 -1.33 2.27 18.36
CA GLY A 93 -1.67 1.45 17.20
C GLY A 93 -2.95 0.63 17.35
N ASP A 94 -3.75 0.93 18.35
CA ASP A 94 -5.08 0.38 18.55
C ASP A 94 -6.18 1.40 18.18
N PHE A 95 -7.39 0.91 17.90
CA PHE A 95 -8.55 1.76 17.58
C PHE A 95 -8.45 2.58 16.28
N LEU A 96 -7.68 2.15 15.29
CA LEU A 96 -7.83 2.70 13.96
C LEU A 96 -9.17 2.23 13.38
N GLY A 97 -9.89 3.15 12.71
CA GLY A 97 -11.16 2.84 12.12
C GLY A 97 -11.02 1.83 11.00
N ASP A 98 -11.91 0.83 10.95
CA ASP A 98 -11.94 -0.09 9.84
C ASP A 98 -13.23 -0.91 9.74
N GLY A 99 -13.30 -1.69 8.66
CA GLY A 99 -14.26 -2.76 8.45
C GLY A 99 -13.60 -4.13 8.32
N LEU A 100 -14.43 -5.16 8.39
CA LEU A 100 -14.01 -6.56 8.54
C LEU A 100 -13.11 -7.09 7.40
N TYR A 101 -13.28 -6.60 6.18
CA TYR A 101 -12.58 -7.08 4.98
C TYR A 101 -11.90 -5.98 4.19
N ASN A 102 -11.87 -4.77 4.73
CA ASN A 102 -11.40 -3.60 4.01
C ASN A 102 -9.91 -3.64 3.78
N GLU A 103 -9.51 -3.29 2.57
CA GLU A 103 -8.10 -3.26 2.15
C GLU A 103 -7.33 -2.19 2.93
N GLN A 104 -6.07 -2.47 3.14
CA GLN A 104 -5.11 -1.59 3.78
C GLN A 104 -3.85 -1.46 2.92
N GLN A 105 -3.13 -0.35 3.05
CA GLN A 105 -1.89 -0.15 2.32
C GLN A 105 -0.86 0.61 3.16
N ILE A 106 0.38 0.11 3.20
CA ILE A 106 1.51 0.83 3.78
C ILE A 106 2.29 1.50 2.66
N ILE A 107 2.54 2.80 2.80
CA ILE A 107 3.39 3.57 1.88
C ILE A 107 4.47 4.29 2.68
N PRO A 108 5.77 4.04 2.42
CA PRO A 108 6.83 4.82 3.06
C PRO A 108 6.79 6.27 2.61
N PHE A 109 7.15 7.19 3.50
CA PHE A 109 7.30 8.59 3.14
C PHE A 109 8.31 8.73 2.01
N PRO A 110 8.01 9.50 0.95
CA PRO A 110 8.88 9.63 -0.21
C PRO A 110 10.26 10.23 0.08
N ASP A 111 10.42 10.95 1.18
CA ASP A 111 11.69 11.54 1.63
C ASP A 111 12.48 10.64 2.60
N GLY A 112 11.98 9.43 2.88
CA GLY A 112 12.73 8.40 3.60
C GLY A 112 12.92 8.63 5.09
N GLN A 113 12.10 9.46 5.74
CA GLN A 113 12.21 9.81 7.18
C GLN A 113 11.95 8.64 8.15
N ASN A 114 11.98 7.38 7.70
CA ASN A 114 11.59 6.21 8.47
C ASN A 114 10.16 6.31 9.03
N LYS A 115 9.31 7.01 8.27
CA LYS A 115 7.88 7.19 8.52
C LYS A 115 7.07 6.54 7.42
N TYR A 116 5.84 6.15 7.77
CA TYR A 116 4.97 5.41 6.88
C TYR A 116 3.55 5.91 7.00
N TYR A 117 2.88 6.06 5.88
CA TYR A 117 1.43 6.13 5.84
C TYR A 117 0.87 4.70 5.95
N LEU A 118 -0.11 4.51 6.80
CA LEU A 118 -0.99 3.36 6.80
C LEU A 118 -2.38 3.83 6.35
N PHE A 119 -2.79 3.48 5.13
CA PHE A 119 -4.11 3.78 4.60
C PHE A 119 -5.10 2.67 4.93
N TYR A 120 -6.34 3.03 5.20
CA TYR A 120 -7.44 2.13 5.50
C TYR A 120 -8.78 2.80 5.20
N THR A 121 -9.83 1.99 5.04
CA THR A 121 -11.18 2.48 4.75
C THR A 121 -12.04 2.42 6.00
N GLY A 122 -12.99 3.35 6.12
CA GLY A 122 -14.00 3.33 7.16
C GLY A 122 -15.13 2.37 6.80
N ALA A 123 -15.61 1.59 7.78
CA ALA A 123 -16.79 0.73 7.66
C ALA A 123 -17.36 0.34 9.02
N ARG A 124 -18.55 -0.27 9.04
CA ARG A 124 -19.19 -0.94 10.19
C ARG A 124 -19.14 -0.18 11.53
N GLY A 125 -19.66 1.04 11.53
CA GLY A 125 -19.71 1.87 12.76
C GLY A 125 -18.61 2.92 12.82
N PHE A 126 -17.69 2.90 11.86
CA PHE A 126 -16.83 4.02 11.53
C PHE A 126 -17.41 4.75 10.31
N VAL A 127 -17.25 6.07 10.23
CA VAL A 127 -17.77 6.85 9.10
C VAL A 127 -17.15 6.37 7.81
N ASP A 128 -17.95 6.17 6.76
CA ASP A 128 -17.44 5.82 5.43
C ASP A 128 -16.35 6.79 4.99
N GLY A 129 -15.35 6.29 4.25
CA GLY A 129 -14.28 7.13 3.73
C GLY A 129 -12.94 6.44 3.59
N LEU A 130 -11.97 7.20 3.11
CA LEU A 130 -10.56 6.83 3.10
C LEU A 130 -9.84 7.60 4.18
N TYR A 131 -9.09 6.87 4.99
CA TYR A 131 -8.35 7.40 6.12
C TYR A 131 -6.88 7.00 6.03
N TYR A 132 -6.06 7.73 6.79
CA TYR A 132 -4.69 7.29 7.06
C TYR A 132 -4.30 7.50 8.52
N ALA A 133 -3.30 6.73 8.92
CA ALA A 133 -2.48 6.93 10.11
C ALA A 133 -1.02 7.15 9.69
N ILE A 134 -0.21 7.75 10.58
CA ILE A 134 1.24 7.86 10.40
C ILE A 134 1.93 7.01 11.45
N VAL A 135 2.77 6.09 10.98
CA VAL A 135 3.67 5.29 11.81
C VAL A 135 5.07 5.91 11.72
N ASP A 136 5.65 6.27 12.87
CA ASP A 136 7.01 6.81 12.99
C ASP A 136 7.92 5.78 13.66
N MET A 137 8.78 5.14 12.88
CA MET A 137 9.69 4.10 13.36
C MET A 137 10.93 4.65 14.08
N ASN A 138 11.10 5.97 14.19
CA ASN A 138 12.17 6.57 14.99
C ASN A 138 11.83 6.65 16.48
N LEU A 139 10.57 6.40 16.81
CA LEU A 139 10.07 6.50 18.18
C LEU A 139 10.09 5.14 18.90
N ASN A 140 9.84 5.18 20.19
CA ASN A 140 9.72 3.99 21.05
C ASN A 140 10.90 3.01 20.91
N GLY A 141 12.13 3.52 20.87
CA GLY A 141 13.35 2.70 20.75
C GLY A 141 13.49 1.93 19.43
N GLY A 142 12.79 2.35 18.37
CA GLY A 142 12.77 1.68 17.07
C GLY A 142 11.63 0.66 16.89
N PHE A 143 10.77 0.48 17.90
CA PHE A 143 9.56 -0.34 17.79
C PHE A 143 8.39 0.42 17.14
N GLY A 144 8.53 1.73 17.00
CA GLY A 144 7.57 2.58 16.34
C GLY A 144 6.43 3.10 17.23
N GLU A 145 5.79 4.12 16.76
CA GLU A 145 4.59 4.71 17.36
C GLU A 145 3.66 5.23 16.27
N VAL A 146 2.36 5.08 16.46
CA VAL A 146 1.35 5.73 15.61
C VAL A 146 1.16 7.16 16.13
N THR A 147 1.63 8.14 15.36
CA THR A 147 1.65 9.56 15.77
C THR A 147 0.43 10.35 15.30
N ILE A 148 -0.21 9.89 14.23
CA ILE A 148 -1.45 10.45 13.69
C ILE A 148 -2.41 9.30 13.41
N THR A 149 -3.67 9.46 13.78
CA THR A 149 -4.72 8.46 13.58
C THR A 149 -5.95 9.07 12.92
N ASN A 150 -6.66 8.25 12.14
CA ASN A 150 -8.00 8.54 11.64
C ASN A 150 -8.13 9.85 10.86
N GLN A 151 -7.08 10.23 10.11
CA GLN A 151 -7.16 11.40 9.23
C GLN A 151 -7.92 11.04 7.96
N GLN A 152 -9.14 11.58 7.83
CA GLN A 152 -9.98 11.35 6.67
C GLN A 152 -9.52 12.22 5.49
N ILE A 153 -9.31 11.59 4.33
CA ILE A 153 -8.94 12.28 3.08
C ILE A 153 -10.00 12.14 1.98
N ASN A 154 -10.99 11.28 2.20
CA ASN A 154 -12.15 11.13 1.32
C ASN A 154 -13.37 10.74 2.14
N THR A 155 -14.51 11.34 1.86
CA THR A 155 -15.78 11.08 2.54
C THR A 155 -16.69 10.11 1.78
N ASN A 156 -16.35 9.79 0.51
CA ASN A 156 -17.09 8.79 -0.23
C ASN A 156 -16.86 7.39 0.36
N ARG A 157 -17.87 6.54 0.28
CA ARG A 157 -17.66 5.13 0.54
C ARG A 157 -16.62 4.57 -0.43
N ILE A 158 -15.65 3.84 0.09
CA ILE A 158 -14.55 3.25 -0.68
C ILE A 158 -14.80 1.75 -0.79
N ALA A 159 -14.59 1.20 -1.98
CA ALA A 159 -14.63 -0.23 -2.21
C ALA A 159 -13.48 -0.93 -1.50
N ASP A 160 -13.66 -2.21 -1.24
CA ASP A 160 -12.66 -3.06 -0.57
C ASP A 160 -11.51 -3.44 -1.52
N CYS A 161 -10.86 -2.42 -2.06
CA CYS A 161 -9.71 -2.57 -2.93
C CYS A 161 -8.80 -1.34 -2.83
N MET A 162 -7.50 -1.59 -2.72
CA MET A 162 -6.49 -0.54 -2.65
C MET A 162 -5.15 -1.07 -3.15
N GLN A 163 -4.42 -0.27 -3.91
CA GLN A 163 -3.08 -0.58 -4.36
C GLN A 163 -2.19 0.65 -4.33
N ALA A 164 -0.92 0.42 -4.00
CA ALA A 164 0.11 1.43 -4.13
C ALA A 164 1.17 1.01 -5.14
N VAL A 165 1.64 1.98 -5.91
CA VAL A 165 2.73 1.77 -6.87
C VAL A 165 3.65 2.97 -6.91
N LYS A 166 4.93 2.74 -7.10
CA LYS A 166 5.92 3.83 -7.26
C LYS A 166 5.62 4.65 -8.51
N HIS A 167 5.61 5.98 -8.34
CA HIS A 167 5.62 6.93 -9.45
C HIS A 167 6.83 6.70 -10.35
N GLY A 168 6.74 7.07 -11.64
CA GLY A 168 7.83 6.92 -12.61
C GLY A 168 9.13 7.63 -12.23
N ASN A 169 9.09 8.65 -11.35
CA ASN A 169 10.30 9.31 -10.83
C ASN A 169 11.08 8.49 -9.78
N GLY A 170 10.58 7.30 -9.37
CA GLY A 170 11.22 6.40 -8.42
C GLY A 170 11.16 6.83 -6.95
N ARG A 171 10.68 8.03 -6.63
CA ARG A 171 10.59 8.58 -5.27
C ARG A 171 9.16 8.57 -4.75
N ASP A 172 8.23 9.18 -5.48
CA ASP A 172 6.85 9.40 -5.10
C ASP A 172 6.02 8.11 -5.28
N TRP A 173 4.75 8.15 -4.83
CA TRP A 173 3.86 7.00 -4.91
C TRP A 173 2.48 7.40 -5.42
N TRP A 174 1.86 6.48 -6.11
CA TRP A 174 0.43 6.50 -6.40
C TRP A 174 -0.29 5.58 -5.42
N LEU A 175 -1.37 6.08 -4.82
CA LEU A 175 -2.37 5.28 -4.11
C LEU A 175 -3.62 5.25 -4.96
N ILE A 176 -4.11 4.06 -5.28
CA ILE A 176 -5.25 3.83 -6.15
C ILE A 176 -6.30 3.03 -5.40
N THR A 177 -7.52 3.50 -5.42
CA THR A 177 -8.69 2.82 -4.88
C THR A 177 -9.91 3.12 -5.74
N LYS A 178 -11.11 2.68 -5.34
CA LYS A 178 -12.37 2.96 -6.03
C LYS A 178 -13.42 3.43 -5.04
N THR A 179 -14.34 4.27 -5.51
CA THR A 179 -15.56 4.50 -4.72
C THR A 179 -16.47 3.30 -4.83
N SER A 180 -17.21 3.03 -3.75
CA SER A 180 -18.30 2.05 -3.73
C SER A 180 -19.61 2.79 -3.62
N ASN A 181 -20.58 2.44 -4.45
CA ASN A 181 -21.95 2.91 -4.32
C ASN A 181 -22.88 1.73 -4.10
N ALA A 182 -23.63 1.75 -3.04
CA ALA A 182 -24.61 0.71 -2.73
C ALA A 182 -25.83 0.67 -3.70
N THR A 183 -25.86 1.50 -4.75
CA THR A 183 -26.94 1.62 -5.69
C THR A 183 -26.53 1.13 -7.08
N LEU A 184 -27.39 0.39 -7.75
CA LEU A 184 -27.19 -0.27 -9.05
C LEU A 184 -26.91 0.69 -10.25
N THR A 185 -26.74 1.98 -10.01
CA THR A 185 -26.50 3.01 -11.04
C THR A 185 -25.11 3.63 -10.92
N SER A 186 -24.17 2.93 -10.32
CA SER A 186 -22.89 3.49 -9.97
C SER A 186 -21.91 3.52 -11.12
N VAL A 187 -21.18 4.63 -11.18
CA VAL A 187 -20.06 4.84 -12.08
C VAL A 187 -18.87 4.04 -11.57
N ASN A 188 -18.21 3.29 -12.44
CA ASN A 188 -16.94 2.62 -12.14
C ASN A 188 -15.84 3.67 -11.97
N ARG A 189 -15.75 4.25 -10.75
CA ARG A 189 -14.88 5.37 -10.44
C ARG A 189 -13.64 4.97 -9.68
N PHE A 190 -12.50 5.14 -10.30
CA PHE A 190 -11.20 5.10 -9.62
C PHE A 190 -10.90 6.43 -8.95
N VAL A 191 -10.23 6.34 -7.81
CA VAL A 191 -9.75 7.48 -7.02
C VAL A 191 -8.26 7.33 -6.85
N ILE A 192 -7.49 8.32 -7.28
CA ILE A 192 -6.03 8.25 -7.31
C ILE A 192 -5.44 9.44 -6.56
N TYR A 193 -4.48 9.17 -5.69
CA TYR A 193 -3.72 10.18 -4.96
C TYR A 193 -2.24 10.08 -5.33
N LEU A 194 -1.60 11.22 -5.54
CA LEU A 194 -0.15 11.32 -5.61
C LEU A 194 0.39 11.63 -4.20
N ILE A 195 1.36 10.83 -3.76
CA ILE A 195 2.01 11.00 -2.46
C ILE A 195 3.45 11.43 -2.71
N THR A 196 3.78 12.64 -2.25
CA THR A 196 5.06 13.30 -2.44
C THR A 196 5.66 13.68 -1.08
N PRO A 197 6.90 14.21 -1.00
CA PRO A 197 7.42 14.79 0.24
C PRO A 197 6.58 15.94 0.83
N GLN A 198 5.74 16.58 -0.01
CA GLN A 198 4.83 17.65 0.41
C GLN A 198 3.52 17.11 1.00
N GLY A 199 3.31 15.79 0.95
CA GLY A 199 2.13 15.13 1.46
C GLY A 199 1.27 14.46 0.39
N ILE A 200 0.00 14.29 0.68
CA ILE A 200 -1.00 13.61 -0.14
C ILE A 200 -1.73 14.66 -0.99
N SER A 201 -1.79 14.46 -2.30
CA SER A 201 -2.50 15.37 -3.22
C SER A 201 -4.02 15.36 -2.99
N GLN A 202 -4.71 16.32 -3.61
CA GLN A 202 -6.15 16.13 -3.89
C GLN A 202 -6.33 14.94 -4.84
N PRO A 203 -7.46 14.21 -4.75
CA PRO A 203 -7.71 13.05 -5.60
C PRO A 203 -7.96 13.43 -7.06
N SER A 204 -7.48 12.59 -7.96
CA SER A 204 -7.93 12.53 -9.35
C SER A 204 -8.96 11.40 -9.49
N TYR A 205 -9.95 11.59 -10.37
CA TYR A 205 -11.04 10.65 -10.60
C TYR A 205 -11.05 10.18 -12.06
N TYR A 206 -11.24 8.87 -12.26
CA TYR A 206 -11.38 8.27 -13.59
C TYR A 206 -12.65 7.40 -13.62
N ASP A 207 -13.57 7.72 -14.51
CA ASP A 207 -14.87 7.07 -14.65
C ASP A 207 -14.90 6.19 -15.89
N PHE A 208 -15.25 4.92 -15.72
CA PHE A 208 -15.32 3.94 -16.81
C PHE A 208 -16.69 3.26 -16.85
N GLY A 209 -17.66 3.95 -17.41
CA GLY A 209 -19.00 3.39 -17.62
C GLY A 209 -19.72 2.98 -16.34
N ASN A 210 -20.71 2.14 -16.48
CA ASN A 210 -21.41 1.55 -15.34
C ASN A 210 -20.58 0.39 -14.82
N ALA A 211 -20.36 0.37 -13.52
CA ALA A 211 -19.83 -0.82 -12.85
C ALA A 211 -20.96 -1.50 -12.10
N TYR A 212 -20.87 -2.79 -12.06
CA TYR A 212 -21.51 -3.56 -11.01
C TYR A 212 -20.63 -3.41 -9.79
N ASP A 213 -20.97 -2.43 -8.96
CA ASP A 213 -20.13 -1.99 -7.85
C ASP A 213 -20.42 -2.84 -6.63
N LEU A 214 -19.78 -4.00 -6.60
CA LEU A 214 -19.72 -4.81 -5.39
C LEU A 214 -18.59 -4.27 -4.52
N ASP A 215 -18.80 -4.18 -3.21
CA ASP A 215 -17.80 -3.72 -2.26
C ASP A 215 -16.51 -4.57 -2.31
N PHE A 216 -16.65 -5.87 -2.56
CA PHE A 216 -15.54 -6.83 -2.55
C PHE A 216 -14.85 -6.91 -3.91
N GLN A 217 -13.76 -6.16 -4.02
CA GLN A 217 -12.96 -6.05 -5.23
C GLN A 217 -11.47 -6.25 -4.91
N LYS A 218 -10.67 -6.50 -5.95
CA LYS A 218 -9.21 -6.45 -5.89
C LYS A 218 -8.66 -5.64 -7.04
N LEU A 219 -7.63 -4.88 -6.75
CA LEU A 219 -6.78 -4.22 -7.72
C LEU A 219 -5.43 -4.92 -7.73
N ILE A 220 -4.91 -5.27 -8.90
CA ILE A 220 -3.65 -6.00 -9.03
C ILE A 220 -2.88 -5.42 -10.19
N PHE A 221 -1.63 -5.04 -9.98
CA PHE A 221 -0.73 -4.65 -11.05
C PHE A 221 -0.03 -5.84 -11.67
N ASN A 222 0.29 -5.74 -12.96
CA ASN A 222 1.27 -6.63 -13.57
C ASN A 222 2.68 -6.31 -13.02
N ASN A 223 3.67 -7.16 -13.33
CA ASN A 223 5.04 -7.02 -12.82
C ASN A 223 5.81 -5.79 -13.35
N THR A 224 5.33 -5.16 -14.44
CA THR A 224 5.90 -3.92 -14.98
C THR A 224 5.16 -2.66 -14.51
N TYR A 225 4.06 -2.85 -13.78
CA TYR A 225 3.19 -1.75 -13.29
C TYR A 225 2.62 -0.86 -14.41
N THR A 226 2.41 -1.43 -15.59
CA THR A 226 1.82 -0.75 -16.75
C THR A 226 0.38 -1.14 -17.00
N LYS A 227 -0.07 -2.22 -16.35
CA LYS A 227 -1.44 -2.72 -16.41
C LYS A 227 -2.00 -2.88 -15.02
N LEU A 228 -3.24 -2.46 -14.85
CA LEU A 228 -4.02 -2.58 -13.62
C LEU A 228 -5.23 -3.46 -13.89
N MET A 229 -5.33 -4.59 -13.19
CA MET A 229 -6.49 -5.47 -13.21
C MET A 229 -7.44 -5.11 -12.08
N ASN A 230 -8.72 -4.97 -12.37
CA ASN A 230 -9.80 -4.94 -11.40
C ASN A 230 -10.61 -6.22 -11.49
N VAL A 231 -10.78 -6.89 -10.36
CA VAL A 231 -11.59 -8.11 -10.23
C VAL A 231 -12.58 -7.92 -9.10
N ASN A 232 -13.83 -8.34 -9.28
CA ASN A 232 -14.83 -8.32 -8.22
C ASN A 232 -15.38 -9.73 -7.91
N ILE A 233 -16.12 -9.85 -6.80
CA ILE A 233 -16.71 -11.10 -6.35
C ILE A 233 -17.78 -11.65 -7.32
N GLY A 234 -18.41 -10.81 -8.16
CA GLY A 234 -19.37 -11.20 -9.19
C GLY A 234 -18.74 -11.82 -10.45
N GLY A 235 -17.40 -11.91 -10.48
CA GLY A 235 -16.67 -12.48 -11.61
C GLY A 235 -16.25 -11.44 -12.66
N TYR A 236 -16.61 -10.18 -12.51
CA TYR A 236 -16.14 -9.13 -13.43
C TYR A 236 -14.62 -9.02 -13.38
N MET A 237 -14.00 -9.01 -14.55
CA MET A 237 -12.56 -8.80 -14.73
C MET A 237 -12.33 -7.78 -15.82
N CYS A 238 -11.61 -6.70 -15.49
CA CYS A 238 -11.27 -5.66 -16.43
C CYS A 238 -9.81 -5.22 -16.24
N GLU A 239 -9.09 -5.17 -17.34
CA GLU A 239 -7.72 -4.65 -17.41
C GLU A 239 -7.74 -3.20 -17.90
N PHE A 240 -6.86 -2.39 -17.34
CA PHE A 240 -6.65 -0.99 -17.71
C PHE A 240 -5.17 -0.74 -17.97
N ASP A 241 -4.87 0.19 -18.86
CA ASP A 241 -3.53 0.75 -18.95
C ASP A 241 -3.30 1.71 -17.79
N PHE A 242 -2.08 1.71 -17.25
CA PHE A 242 -1.67 2.64 -16.20
C PHE A 242 -0.33 3.30 -16.56
N ASP A 243 -0.31 4.63 -16.56
CA ASP A 243 0.91 5.41 -16.72
C ASP A 243 1.44 5.88 -15.36
N ARG A 244 2.55 5.31 -14.92
CA ARG A 244 3.18 5.66 -13.64
C ARG A 244 3.74 7.08 -13.58
N CYS A 245 3.95 7.75 -14.71
CA CYS A 245 4.46 9.13 -14.74
C CYS A 245 3.35 10.15 -14.53
N SER A 246 2.16 9.87 -15.04
CA SER A 246 1.02 10.80 -14.97
C SER A 246 -0.09 10.34 -14.03
N GLY A 247 -0.10 9.06 -13.62
CA GLY A 247 -1.20 8.46 -12.85
C GLY A 247 -2.45 8.19 -13.67
N VAL A 248 -2.39 8.31 -15.00
CA VAL A 248 -3.54 8.11 -15.87
C VAL A 248 -3.90 6.63 -15.95
N ILE A 249 -5.18 6.33 -15.69
CA ILE A 249 -5.82 5.05 -16.01
C ILE A 249 -6.56 5.24 -17.33
N SER A 250 -6.45 4.27 -18.25
CA SER A 250 -7.06 4.36 -19.59
C SER A 250 -7.32 2.98 -20.19
N ASN A 251 -7.95 2.96 -21.37
CA ASN A 251 -8.13 1.76 -22.21
C ASN A 251 -8.72 0.57 -21.45
N PRO A 252 -9.96 0.68 -20.92
CA PRO A 252 -10.62 -0.45 -20.25
C PRO A 252 -10.81 -1.60 -21.24
N HIS A 253 -10.33 -2.78 -20.87
CA HIS A 253 -10.50 -4.03 -21.60
C HIS A 253 -11.20 -5.06 -20.70
N VAL A 254 -12.48 -5.29 -20.93
CA VAL A 254 -13.26 -6.28 -20.19
C VAL A 254 -12.84 -7.67 -20.67
N ILE A 255 -12.24 -8.43 -19.76
CA ILE A 255 -11.81 -9.82 -20.01
C ILE A 255 -12.97 -10.77 -19.74
N TYR A 256 -13.69 -10.53 -18.64
CA TYR A 256 -14.83 -11.32 -18.24
C TYR A 256 -15.94 -10.40 -17.77
N PRO A 257 -17.10 -10.35 -18.47
CA PRO A 257 -18.25 -9.59 -18.01
C PRO A 257 -18.88 -10.28 -16.81
N GLU A 258 -19.56 -9.52 -15.98
CA GLU A 258 -20.39 -10.07 -14.91
C GLU A 258 -21.53 -10.91 -15.49
N ILE A 259 -21.83 -12.03 -14.86
CA ILE A 259 -22.90 -12.97 -15.23
C ILE A 259 -24.21 -12.57 -14.55
#